data_8491bda9259e1a602356241ed19caf2f
#
_entry.id   8491bda9259e1a602356241ed19caf2f
#
_cell.length_a   1.000
_cell.length_b   1.000
_cell.length_c   1.000
_cell.angle_alpha   90.00
_cell.angle_beta   90.00
_cell.angle_gamma   90.00
#
_symmetry.space_group_name_H-M   'P 1'
#
loop_
_entity.id
_entity.type
_entity.pdbx_description
1 polymer ?
#
loop_
_entity_poly.entity_id
_entity_poly.type
_entity_poly.pdbx_seq_one_letter_code
_entity_poly.pdbx_strand_id
1 'polypeptide(L)'
;MESIRDSTRRAQASETAAMTTAYDYIVVGSGSAGGALAARLSEDGRTTVLCMEAGTATERYIWSRPPAGTAMMIVNPKVNWKLESKPSESLQGRSLYVPRGKIIGGTSAINGIIYNRGQRMDYDGWARAGCPGWAYADVLPYFKKLESTTIGSDQYRGREGPMKVTVAAKTTPFFDLFIAAAKAAGYPENPDYSGETQYGVAMAQQTAYRGLRHSTATQYIGPARKRKNFTLLTGAEAASLILEGTRCVGVRYRKNGALQEVRANREVILSAGTVGSPKLLELSGIGNPAVLEPLGIPVVRALPGVGENLRDHFGPTLKWRFNRPGISLYQRGRGWRLLVEVARYALRRTGFISQGIATLRVFTRSSAAVEQADIGLLVNPYLVEIENEKRRMSRENGFFIYAQVQRPESTGSIHIESRDPFASPAIRFNFLSTPKDRQTVVMAVRRAREIIATSPLADTIDQELAPGLQVQSDEDILDFVAKTGSTTYHIVGTCRMGNDAMAVVDERLRVHGIEGLRVADASIMPTIISGNTSIPCIMIGEKCADMVLADARASA
;
A
#
# COMPACT_ATOMS: atom_id res chain seq x y z
N MET A 1 18.25 26.50 37.51
CA MET A 1 19.02 25.70 36.53
C MET A 1 19.21 24.22 36.95
N GLU A 2 19.15 23.88 38.20
CA GLU A 2 19.20 22.48 38.67
C GLU A 2 17.94 21.67 38.41
N SER A 3 16.75 22.28 38.45
CA SER A 3 15.49 21.54 38.22
C SER A 3 15.28 21.06 36.77
N ILE A 4 15.90 21.73 35.78
CA ILE A 4 15.84 21.35 34.37
C ILE A 4 16.84 20.21 34.07
N ARG A 5 17.96 20.14 34.78
CA ARG A 5 18.93 19.06 34.67
C ARG A 5 18.41 17.75 35.30
N ASP A 6 17.57 17.82 36.31
CA ASP A 6 17.01 16.66 37.00
C ASP A 6 15.86 16.05 36.19
N SER A 7 15.04 16.85 35.50
CA SER A 7 14.00 16.38 34.59
C SER A 7 14.58 15.70 33.35
N THR A 8 15.72 16.20 32.83
CA THR A 8 16.42 15.59 31.67
C THR A 8 17.12 14.28 32.07
N ARG A 9 17.66 14.18 33.28
CA ARG A 9 18.24 12.95 33.82
C ARG A 9 17.16 11.90 34.13
N ARG A 10 15.99 12.28 34.64
CA ARG A 10 14.85 11.34 34.85
C ARG A 10 14.25 10.88 33.52
N ALA A 11 14.19 11.73 32.49
CA ALA A 11 13.78 11.32 31.15
C ALA A 11 14.79 10.37 30.49
N GLN A 12 16.11 10.60 30.66
CA GLN A 12 17.16 9.69 30.20
C GLN A 12 17.24 8.40 31.04
N ALA A 13 16.97 8.43 32.34
CA ALA A 13 16.95 7.26 33.20
C ALA A 13 15.72 6.36 32.96
N SER A 14 14.60 6.89 32.44
CA SER A 14 13.44 6.08 32.06
C SER A 14 13.60 5.40 30.69
N GLU A 15 14.55 5.83 29.85
CA GLU A 15 14.88 5.13 28.59
C GLU A 15 15.87 3.97 28.76
N THR A 16 16.49 3.82 29.92
CA THR A 16 17.36 2.70 30.29
C THR A 16 16.65 1.68 31.20
N ALA A 17 15.33 1.59 31.18
CA ALA A 17 14.68 0.37 31.64
C ALA A 17 15.25 -0.76 30.78
N ALA A 18 15.95 -1.71 31.39
CA ALA A 18 16.60 -2.84 30.75
C ALA A 18 15.63 -3.45 29.76
N MET A 19 15.88 -3.27 28.45
CA MET A 19 15.04 -3.89 27.43
C MET A 19 15.02 -5.37 27.73
N THR A 20 13.83 -5.92 27.86
CA THR A 20 13.64 -7.37 27.94
C THR A 20 14.42 -7.99 26.80
N THR A 21 15.37 -8.86 27.09
CA THR A 21 16.26 -9.44 26.09
C THR A 21 15.56 -10.44 25.17
N ALA A 22 14.34 -10.86 25.52
CA ALA A 22 13.51 -11.78 24.75
C ALA A 22 12.02 -11.44 24.85
N TYR A 23 11.29 -11.69 23.74
CA TYR A 23 9.84 -11.56 23.62
C TYR A 23 9.24 -12.84 23.08
N ASP A 24 7.96 -13.11 23.32
CA ASP A 24 7.31 -14.25 22.68
C ASP A 24 7.30 -14.10 21.18
N TYR A 25 6.93 -12.91 20.70
CA TYR A 25 6.91 -12.59 19.27
C TYR A 25 7.63 -11.29 18.96
N ILE A 26 8.39 -11.29 17.86
CA ILE A 26 8.99 -10.10 17.26
C ILE A 26 8.33 -9.85 15.91
N VAL A 27 7.67 -8.71 15.74
CA VAL A 27 7.09 -8.25 14.46
C VAL A 27 8.01 -7.19 13.86
N VAL A 28 8.63 -7.49 12.72
CA VAL A 28 9.57 -6.60 12.03
C VAL A 28 8.82 -5.73 11.02
N GLY A 29 8.57 -4.49 11.37
CA GLY A 29 7.80 -3.50 10.61
C GLY A 29 6.42 -3.24 11.20
N SER A 30 6.13 -1.98 11.51
CA SER A 30 4.83 -1.51 12.05
C SER A 30 3.85 -1.06 10.96
N GLY A 31 4.04 -1.53 9.71
CA GLY A 31 3.24 -1.15 8.54
C GLY A 31 1.78 -1.62 8.59
N SER A 32 1.13 -1.67 7.42
CA SER A 32 -0.29 -2.04 7.32
C SER A 32 -0.59 -3.40 7.93
N ALA A 33 0.20 -4.42 7.62
CA ALA A 33 0.01 -5.76 8.19
C ALA A 33 0.60 -5.87 9.59
N GLY A 34 1.89 -5.52 9.77
CA GLY A 34 2.58 -5.71 11.05
C GLY A 34 1.98 -4.91 12.19
N GLY A 35 1.43 -3.72 11.93
CA GLY A 35 0.74 -2.92 12.94
C GLY A 35 -0.55 -3.60 13.44
N ALA A 36 -1.33 -4.21 12.56
CA ALA A 36 -2.52 -4.97 12.92
C ALA A 36 -2.14 -6.27 13.66
N LEU A 37 -1.20 -7.03 13.09
CA LEU A 37 -0.69 -8.28 13.66
C LEU A 37 -0.18 -8.10 15.09
N ALA A 38 0.77 -7.16 15.31
CA ALA A 38 1.36 -6.93 16.63
C ALA A 38 0.34 -6.46 17.66
N ALA A 39 -0.63 -5.63 17.24
CA ALA A 39 -1.72 -5.21 18.10
C ALA A 39 -2.59 -6.40 18.52
N ARG A 40 -2.96 -7.29 17.57
CA ARG A 40 -3.79 -8.47 17.87
C ARG A 40 -3.08 -9.49 18.76
N LEU A 41 -1.81 -9.78 18.48
CA LEU A 41 -1.03 -10.72 19.30
C LEU A 41 -0.92 -10.30 20.77
N SER A 42 -0.99 -9.01 21.07
CA SER A 42 -0.87 -8.48 22.44
C SER A 42 -2.23 -8.29 23.16
N GLU A 43 -3.37 -8.68 22.55
CA GLU A 43 -4.71 -8.43 23.13
C GLU A 43 -5.02 -9.24 24.38
N ASP A 44 -4.39 -10.39 24.55
CA ASP A 44 -4.58 -11.25 25.71
C ASP A 44 -3.96 -10.70 27.02
N GLY A 45 -3.15 -9.63 26.93
CA GLY A 45 -2.44 -9.01 28.04
C GLY A 45 -1.29 -9.83 28.62
N ARG A 46 -0.98 -11.01 28.06
CA ARG A 46 0.03 -11.98 28.55
C ARG A 46 1.16 -12.19 27.55
N THR A 47 0.83 -12.39 26.28
CA THR A 47 1.79 -12.60 25.20
C THR A 47 2.65 -11.36 25.00
N THR A 48 3.96 -11.48 25.21
CA THR A 48 4.89 -10.36 25.06
C THR A 48 5.24 -10.14 23.60
N VAL A 49 5.00 -8.92 23.08
CA VAL A 49 5.18 -8.58 21.66
C VAL A 49 6.09 -7.38 21.51
N LEU A 50 7.16 -7.56 20.75
CA LEU A 50 7.98 -6.45 20.24
C LEU A 50 7.57 -6.12 18.81
N CYS A 51 7.13 -4.90 18.59
CA CYS A 51 6.91 -4.34 17.25
C CYS A 51 8.06 -3.40 16.91
N MET A 52 8.86 -3.75 15.90
CA MET A 52 10.01 -2.97 15.45
C MET A 52 9.64 -2.06 14.29
N GLU A 53 10.16 -0.83 14.28
CA GLU A 53 9.96 0.14 13.19
C GLU A 53 11.26 0.91 12.89
N ALA A 54 11.66 0.90 11.64
CA ALA A 54 12.85 1.63 11.19
C ALA A 54 12.67 3.17 11.27
N GLY A 55 11.45 3.64 11.08
CA GLY A 55 11.10 5.04 11.13
C GLY A 55 10.78 5.56 12.53
N THR A 56 10.30 6.80 12.57
CA THR A 56 9.98 7.53 13.80
C THR A 56 8.47 7.65 14.04
N ALA A 57 8.09 8.29 15.13
CA ALA A 57 6.69 8.49 15.52
C ALA A 57 5.91 9.36 14.51
N THR A 58 4.70 8.92 14.20
CA THR A 58 3.77 9.58 13.26
C THR A 58 3.33 10.95 13.77
N GLU A 59 3.21 11.10 15.08
CA GLU A 59 2.75 12.32 15.76
C GLU A 59 3.67 13.53 15.54
N ARG A 60 4.93 13.28 15.18
CA ARG A 60 5.92 14.35 14.89
C ARG A 60 5.64 15.09 13.57
N TYR A 61 4.73 14.55 12.74
CA TYR A 61 4.46 15.10 11.41
C TYR A 61 3.01 15.53 11.28
N ILE A 62 2.78 16.85 11.30
CA ILE A 62 1.43 17.43 11.20
C ILE A 62 0.68 16.95 9.94
N TRP A 63 1.39 16.73 8.83
CA TRP A 63 0.83 16.27 7.56
C TRP A 63 0.42 14.80 7.55
N SER A 64 0.76 14.02 8.59
CA SER A 64 0.31 12.62 8.70
C SER A 64 -1.19 12.50 9.04
N ARG A 65 -1.81 13.56 9.56
CA ARG A 65 -3.21 13.55 10.00
C ARG A 65 -4.22 13.95 8.93
N PRO A 66 -4.04 15.10 8.20
CA PRO A 66 -4.98 15.47 7.14
C PRO A 66 -4.88 14.48 5.96
N PRO A 67 -6.03 14.05 5.38
CA PRO A 67 -6.05 13.21 4.19
C PRO A 67 -5.22 13.76 3.02
N ALA A 68 -5.34 15.04 2.69
CA ALA A 68 -4.54 15.70 1.65
C ALA A 68 -3.03 15.76 1.97
N GLY A 69 -2.64 15.50 3.21
CA GLY A 69 -1.23 15.45 3.63
C GLY A 69 -0.38 14.38 2.92
N THR A 70 -1.01 13.41 2.25
CA THR A 70 -0.34 12.43 1.38
C THR A 70 0.66 13.09 0.43
N ALA A 71 0.29 14.21 -0.19
CA ALA A 71 1.15 14.92 -1.15
C ALA A 71 2.47 15.40 -0.53
N MET A 72 2.45 15.75 0.76
CA MET A 72 3.63 16.20 1.50
C MET A 72 4.43 15.03 2.08
N MET A 73 3.73 13.98 2.53
CA MET A 73 4.37 12.83 3.18
C MET A 73 5.11 11.93 2.18
N ILE A 74 4.55 11.74 0.99
CA ILE A 74 5.08 10.81 -0.02
C ILE A 74 6.45 11.25 -0.58
N VAL A 75 6.78 12.53 -0.50
CA VAL A 75 8.07 13.08 -0.96
C VAL A 75 9.03 13.41 0.19
N ASN A 76 8.59 13.30 1.44
CA ASN A 76 9.38 13.68 2.60
C ASN A 76 10.42 12.59 2.95
N PRO A 77 11.74 12.87 2.83
CA PRO A 77 12.80 11.87 3.05
C PRO A 77 12.88 11.38 4.51
N LYS A 78 12.31 12.12 5.47
CA LYS A 78 12.32 11.75 6.89
C LYS A 78 11.32 10.64 7.23
N VAL A 79 10.33 10.38 6.35
CA VAL A 79 9.25 9.42 6.57
C VAL A 79 9.04 8.46 5.41
N ASN A 80 9.97 8.48 4.45
CA ASN A 80 9.89 7.69 3.23
C ASN A 80 11.27 7.09 2.90
N TRP A 81 11.30 5.83 2.48
CA TRP A 81 12.52 5.15 2.03
C TRP A 81 13.09 5.73 0.73
N LYS A 82 12.26 6.44 -0.06
CA LYS A 82 12.66 7.06 -1.33
C LYS A 82 13.33 6.08 -2.30
N LEU A 83 12.78 4.89 -2.43
CA LEU A 83 13.30 3.86 -3.32
C LEU A 83 13.02 4.24 -4.78
N GLU A 84 13.87 3.71 -5.67
CA GLU A 84 13.72 3.82 -7.11
C GLU A 84 13.92 2.46 -7.76
N SER A 85 13.23 2.22 -8.88
CA SER A 85 13.46 1.01 -9.68
C SER A 85 14.74 1.14 -10.51
N LYS A 86 15.27 0.01 -10.93
CA LYS A 86 16.26 -0.01 -12.01
C LYS A 86 15.62 0.49 -13.32
N PRO A 87 16.40 1.06 -14.24
CA PRO A 87 15.92 1.39 -15.57
C PRO A 87 15.30 0.16 -16.26
N SER A 88 14.19 0.38 -16.99
CA SER A 88 13.48 -0.69 -17.71
C SER A 88 13.46 -0.39 -19.20
N GLU A 89 13.83 -1.35 -20.03
CA GLU A 89 13.77 -1.24 -21.50
C GLU A 89 12.34 -1.00 -21.98
N SER A 90 11.35 -1.72 -21.42
CA SER A 90 9.93 -1.54 -21.74
C SER A 90 9.39 -0.14 -21.41
N LEU A 91 10.12 0.63 -20.62
CA LEU A 91 9.83 2.02 -20.28
C LEU A 91 10.87 2.99 -20.86
N GLN A 92 11.54 2.60 -21.95
CA GLN A 92 12.52 3.43 -22.66
C GLN A 92 13.66 3.92 -21.74
N GLY A 93 14.17 3.03 -20.89
CA GLY A 93 15.28 3.32 -19.98
C GLY A 93 14.91 4.13 -18.73
N ARG A 94 13.62 4.40 -18.46
CA ARG A 94 13.21 5.15 -17.27
C ARG A 94 13.28 4.32 -16.00
N SER A 95 13.67 4.96 -14.92
CA SER A 95 13.47 4.51 -13.54
C SER A 95 12.18 5.09 -12.98
N LEU A 96 11.58 4.38 -12.02
CA LEU A 96 10.32 4.80 -11.37
C LEU A 96 10.55 5.01 -9.89
N TYR A 97 10.00 6.09 -9.35
CA TYR A 97 9.96 6.36 -7.92
C TYR A 97 9.02 5.39 -7.20
N VAL A 98 9.50 4.75 -6.11
CA VAL A 98 8.79 3.72 -5.35
C VAL A 98 8.69 4.13 -3.87
N PRO A 99 7.81 5.06 -3.51
CA PRO A 99 7.68 5.54 -2.14
C PRO A 99 7.18 4.43 -1.19
N ARG A 100 7.88 4.24 -0.07
CA ARG A 100 7.50 3.36 1.03
C ARG A 100 7.64 4.09 2.35
N GLY A 101 6.65 3.94 3.23
CA GLY A 101 6.69 4.62 4.54
C GLY A 101 7.81 4.11 5.43
N LYS A 102 8.64 5.01 5.96
CA LYS A 102 9.63 4.79 7.02
C LYS A 102 9.16 5.54 8.27
N ILE A 103 8.09 5.07 8.86
CA ILE A 103 7.35 5.73 9.92
C ILE A 103 6.39 4.72 10.58
N ILE A 104 5.99 4.91 11.84
CA ILE A 104 4.96 4.09 12.49
C ILE A 104 3.70 4.06 11.61
N GLY A 105 3.18 2.86 11.35
CA GLY A 105 2.10 2.63 10.40
C GLY A 105 2.57 2.42 8.97
N GLY A 106 3.88 2.55 8.70
CA GLY A 106 4.47 2.34 7.38
C GLY A 106 3.76 3.12 6.29
N THR A 107 3.52 2.48 5.16
CA THR A 107 2.84 3.11 4.01
C THR A 107 1.40 3.54 4.31
N SER A 108 0.68 2.92 5.30
CA SER A 108 -0.67 3.37 5.68
C SER A 108 -0.69 4.82 6.24
N ALA A 109 0.44 5.29 6.78
CA ALA A 109 0.58 6.65 7.29
C ALA A 109 0.84 7.70 6.20
N ILE A 110 1.25 7.29 4.99
CA ILE A 110 1.62 8.22 3.89
C ILE A 110 0.81 8.01 2.60
N ASN A 111 -0.01 6.96 2.49
CA ASN A 111 -0.77 6.60 1.29
C ASN A 111 -1.95 7.53 1.00
N GLY A 112 -2.64 7.29 -0.13
CA GLY A 112 -3.82 8.06 -0.57
C GLY A 112 -5.12 7.76 0.19
N ILE A 113 -5.09 6.93 1.23
CA ILE A 113 -6.23 6.53 2.09
C ILE A 113 -7.41 5.85 1.37
N ILE A 114 -7.25 5.41 0.15
CA ILE A 114 -8.32 4.73 -0.58
C ILE A 114 -8.58 3.37 0.06
N TYR A 115 -9.84 3.12 0.41
CA TYR A 115 -10.31 1.83 0.87
C TYR A 115 -10.76 1.00 -0.35
N ASN A 116 -10.20 -0.18 -0.49
CA ASN A 116 -10.57 -1.16 -1.51
C ASN A 116 -10.16 -2.55 -1.02
N ARG A 117 -11.00 -3.55 -1.25
CA ARG A 117 -10.74 -4.94 -0.86
C ARG A 117 -10.28 -5.83 -2.02
N GLY A 118 -10.30 -5.32 -3.26
CA GLY A 118 -10.20 -6.14 -4.46
C GLY A 118 -11.55 -6.82 -4.77
N GLN A 119 -11.49 -7.86 -5.60
CA GLN A 119 -12.65 -8.63 -6.05
C GLN A 119 -12.62 -10.04 -5.43
N ARG A 120 -13.79 -10.66 -5.35
CA ARG A 120 -13.93 -12.04 -4.88
C ARG A 120 -12.97 -13.00 -5.61
N MET A 121 -12.91 -12.87 -6.95
CA MET A 121 -12.08 -13.73 -7.79
C MET A 121 -10.58 -13.64 -7.48
N ASP A 122 -10.09 -12.52 -6.93
CA ASP A 122 -8.68 -12.39 -6.55
C ASP A 122 -8.32 -13.44 -5.48
N TYR A 123 -9.11 -13.54 -4.44
CA TYR A 123 -8.91 -14.46 -3.31
C TYR A 123 -9.27 -15.92 -3.67
N ASP A 124 -10.36 -16.14 -4.38
CA ASP A 124 -10.70 -17.46 -4.90
C ASP A 124 -9.61 -17.97 -5.86
N GLY A 125 -8.93 -17.04 -6.57
CA GLY A 125 -7.75 -17.31 -7.37
C GLY A 125 -6.55 -17.78 -6.53
N TRP A 126 -6.31 -17.13 -5.37
CA TRP A 126 -5.25 -17.57 -4.46
C TRP A 126 -5.50 -18.98 -3.92
N ALA A 127 -6.75 -19.29 -3.51
CA ALA A 127 -7.12 -20.62 -3.04
C ALA A 127 -6.90 -21.68 -4.13
N ARG A 128 -7.31 -21.40 -5.37
CA ARG A 128 -7.07 -22.30 -6.53
C ARG A 128 -5.58 -22.47 -6.89
N ALA A 129 -4.76 -21.46 -6.59
CA ALA A 129 -3.31 -21.52 -6.80
C ALA A 129 -2.55 -22.26 -5.68
N GLY A 130 -3.24 -23.04 -4.85
CA GLY A 130 -2.61 -23.86 -3.80
C GLY A 130 -2.51 -23.19 -2.44
N CYS A 131 -3.34 -22.18 -2.15
CA CYS A 131 -3.40 -21.50 -0.86
C CYS A 131 -4.76 -21.74 -0.17
N PRO A 132 -5.04 -22.95 0.36
CA PRO A 132 -6.29 -23.24 1.04
C PRO A 132 -6.49 -22.31 2.25
N GLY A 133 -7.75 -21.95 2.52
CA GLY A 133 -8.09 -20.99 3.57
C GLY A 133 -7.91 -19.52 3.17
N TRP A 134 -7.62 -19.22 1.89
CA TRP A 134 -7.49 -17.87 1.36
C TRP A 134 -8.55 -17.52 0.30
N ALA A 135 -9.60 -18.33 0.13
CA ALA A 135 -10.75 -17.96 -0.69
C ALA A 135 -11.47 -16.73 -0.10
N TYR A 136 -12.27 -16.06 -0.93
CA TYR A 136 -13.00 -14.86 -0.47
C TYR A 136 -13.87 -15.13 0.76
N ALA A 137 -14.51 -16.29 0.84
CA ALA A 137 -15.28 -16.69 2.02
C ALA A 137 -14.43 -16.76 3.30
N ASP A 138 -13.16 -17.19 3.18
CA ASP A 138 -12.23 -17.32 4.31
C ASP A 138 -11.68 -15.98 4.79
N VAL A 139 -11.54 -15.01 3.89
CA VAL A 139 -10.95 -13.68 4.21
C VAL A 139 -12.00 -12.62 4.48
N LEU A 140 -13.25 -12.78 4.03
CA LEU A 140 -14.34 -11.83 4.28
C LEU A 140 -14.58 -11.55 5.78
N PRO A 141 -14.56 -12.54 6.69
CA PRO A 141 -14.69 -12.28 8.12
C PRO A 141 -13.63 -11.31 8.66
N TYR A 142 -12.39 -11.38 8.16
CA TYR A 142 -11.31 -10.47 8.53
C TYR A 142 -11.51 -9.06 7.97
N PHE A 143 -12.03 -8.94 6.75
CA PHE A 143 -12.42 -7.64 6.20
C PHE A 143 -13.54 -6.99 7.01
N LYS A 144 -14.49 -7.77 7.49
CA LYS A 144 -15.56 -7.27 8.38
C LYS A 144 -15.02 -6.92 9.77
N LYS A 145 -14.12 -7.74 10.33
CA LYS A 145 -13.48 -7.53 11.64
C LYS A 145 -12.65 -6.24 11.69
N LEU A 146 -11.96 -5.89 10.60
CA LEU A 146 -11.07 -4.72 10.58
C LEU A 146 -11.79 -3.39 10.37
N GLU A 147 -13.00 -3.35 9.78
CA GLU A 147 -13.64 -2.10 9.37
C GLU A 147 -14.87 -1.71 10.19
N SER A 148 -15.16 -0.42 10.17
CA SER A 148 -16.43 0.14 10.63
C SER A 148 -16.92 1.16 9.62
N THR A 149 -18.09 0.91 9.03
CA THR A 149 -18.70 1.77 8.00
C THR A 149 -20.22 1.70 8.06
N THR A 150 -20.89 2.70 7.50
CA THR A 150 -22.35 2.72 7.24
C THR A 150 -22.68 2.36 5.79
N ILE A 151 -21.67 2.11 4.95
CA ILE A 151 -21.82 1.80 3.53
C ILE A 151 -22.23 0.33 3.39
N GLY A 152 -23.06 0.04 2.40
CA GLY A 152 -23.39 -1.30 1.93
C GLY A 152 -24.08 -2.20 2.95
N SER A 153 -24.24 -3.46 2.57
CA SER A 153 -24.96 -4.50 3.32
C SER A 153 -24.07 -5.17 4.36
N ASP A 154 -24.65 -5.61 5.49
CA ASP A 154 -24.00 -6.37 6.55
C ASP A 154 -23.46 -7.73 6.07
N GLN A 155 -23.95 -8.23 4.94
CA GLN A 155 -23.40 -9.42 4.29
C GLN A 155 -21.90 -9.23 3.97
N TYR A 156 -21.55 -8.05 3.45
CA TYR A 156 -20.17 -7.76 2.99
C TYR A 156 -19.41 -6.83 3.94
N ARG A 157 -20.08 -5.98 4.74
CA ARG A 157 -19.47 -4.87 5.44
C ARG A 157 -19.44 -5.06 6.96
N GLY A 158 -18.37 -4.58 7.60
CA GLY A 158 -18.20 -4.56 9.06
C GLY A 158 -18.68 -3.25 9.68
N ARG A 159 -19.13 -3.30 10.96
CA ARG A 159 -19.70 -2.14 11.67
C ARG A 159 -18.86 -1.68 12.87
N GLU A 160 -18.01 -2.53 13.42
CA GLU A 160 -17.39 -2.32 14.74
C GLU A 160 -15.85 -2.31 14.71
N GLY A 161 -15.24 -2.59 13.56
CA GLY A 161 -13.78 -2.67 13.43
C GLY A 161 -13.07 -1.33 13.67
N PRO A 162 -11.75 -1.37 13.91
CA PRO A 162 -10.96 -0.18 14.24
C PRO A 162 -10.82 0.80 13.08
N MET A 163 -10.84 0.32 11.83
CA MET A 163 -10.67 1.16 10.65
C MET A 163 -12.00 1.80 10.23
N LYS A 164 -12.18 3.07 10.52
CA LYS A 164 -13.37 3.82 10.05
C LYS A 164 -13.27 4.10 8.55
N VAL A 165 -14.33 3.77 7.82
CA VAL A 165 -14.42 3.94 6.36
C VAL A 165 -15.60 4.86 6.02
N THR A 166 -15.33 5.89 5.23
CA THR A 166 -16.32 6.86 4.77
C THR A 166 -16.25 7.04 3.26
N VAL A 167 -17.25 7.63 2.66
CA VAL A 167 -17.26 8.01 1.23
C VAL A 167 -16.65 9.39 1.07
N ALA A 168 -15.85 9.60 0.03
CA ALA A 168 -15.32 10.92 -0.34
C ALA A 168 -16.47 11.87 -0.67
N ALA A 169 -16.38 13.11 -0.20
CA ALA A 169 -17.41 14.11 -0.49
C ALA A 169 -17.24 14.71 -1.90
N LYS A 170 -18.36 14.96 -2.57
CA LYS A 170 -18.39 15.74 -3.81
C LYS A 170 -18.07 17.20 -3.48
N THR A 171 -16.89 17.66 -3.84
CA THR A 171 -16.40 19.01 -3.49
C THR A 171 -16.52 20.01 -4.62
N THR A 172 -16.82 19.58 -5.84
CA THR A 172 -16.99 20.42 -7.04
C THR A 172 -18.07 19.85 -7.94
N PRO A 173 -18.66 20.64 -8.88
CA PRO A 173 -19.62 20.15 -9.87
C PRO A 173 -19.08 19.03 -10.77
N PHE A 174 -17.77 18.92 -10.92
CA PHE A 174 -17.10 17.88 -11.71
C PHE A 174 -17.60 16.48 -11.40
N PHE A 175 -17.82 16.17 -10.11
CA PHE A 175 -18.20 14.82 -9.71
C PHE A 175 -19.57 14.41 -10.27
N ASP A 176 -20.55 15.31 -10.24
CA ASP A 176 -21.88 15.04 -10.77
C ASP A 176 -21.86 14.94 -12.29
N LEU A 177 -21.09 15.81 -12.97
CA LEU A 177 -20.90 15.76 -14.43
C LEU A 177 -20.24 14.43 -14.84
N PHE A 178 -19.19 14.01 -14.14
CA PHE A 178 -18.48 12.77 -14.48
C PHE A 178 -19.35 11.53 -14.24
N ILE A 179 -20.06 11.46 -13.11
CA ILE A 179 -20.95 10.34 -12.80
C ILE A 179 -22.09 10.27 -13.82
N ALA A 180 -22.68 11.41 -14.19
CA ALA A 180 -23.75 11.45 -15.19
C ALA A 180 -23.25 10.96 -16.57
N ALA A 181 -22.07 11.41 -17.01
CA ALA A 181 -21.45 10.98 -18.27
C ALA A 181 -21.11 9.49 -18.24
N ALA A 182 -20.54 8.99 -17.15
CA ALA A 182 -20.23 7.56 -17.02
C ALA A 182 -21.52 6.71 -17.07
N LYS A 183 -22.61 7.16 -16.44
CA LYS A 183 -23.93 6.47 -16.52
C LYS A 183 -24.48 6.49 -17.93
N ALA A 184 -24.38 7.61 -18.64
CA ALA A 184 -24.82 7.72 -20.03
C ALA A 184 -23.96 6.87 -20.98
N ALA A 185 -22.67 6.66 -20.66
CA ALA A 185 -21.78 5.73 -21.34
C ALA A 185 -21.99 4.24 -20.96
N GLY A 186 -23.02 3.92 -20.14
CA GLY A 186 -23.37 2.55 -19.77
C GLY A 186 -22.71 2.00 -18.52
N TYR A 187 -22.00 2.81 -17.73
CA TYR A 187 -21.40 2.39 -16.46
C TYR A 187 -22.38 2.62 -15.30
N PRO A 188 -22.82 1.59 -14.58
CA PRO A 188 -23.73 1.78 -13.44
C PRO A 188 -23.04 2.57 -12.32
N GLU A 189 -23.79 3.39 -11.61
CA GLU A 189 -23.33 3.96 -10.35
C GLU A 189 -23.29 2.85 -9.28
N ASN A 190 -22.10 2.63 -8.69
CA ASN A 190 -21.89 1.60 -7.69
C ASN A 190 -21.43 2.21 -6.37
N PRO A 191 -22.35 2.46 -5.43
CA PRO A 191 -22.01 3.10 -4.16
C PRO A 191 -21.12 2.23 -3.25
N ASP A 192 -21.07 0.91 -3.50
CA ASP A 192 -20.27 -0.03 -2.71
C ASP A 192 -19.46 -1.00 -3.56
N TYR A 193 -18.38 -0.52 -4.16
CA TYR A 193 -17.44 -1.34 -4.95
C TYR A 193 -16.58 -2.31 -4.11
N SER A 194 -16.77 -2.36 -2.80
CA SER A 194 -16.21 -3.37 -1.89
C SER A 194 -17.29 -4.34 -1.36
N GLY A 195 -18.50 -4.29 -1.93
CA GLY A 195 -19.61 -5.19 -1.69
C GLY A 195 -19.63 -6.38 -2.64
N GLU A 196 -20.77 -6.63 -3.27
CA GLU A 196 -21.02 -7.75 -4.17
C GLU A 196 -20.21 -7.66 -5.47
N THR A 197 -20.20 -6.49 -6.10
CA THR A 197 -19.48 -6.23 -7.36
C THR A 197 -18.64 -4.96 -7.26
N GLN A 198 -17.54 -4.96 -8.01
CA GLN A 198 -16.68 -3.77 -8.11
C GLN A 198 -17.04 -2.89 -9.32
N TYR A 199 -17.67 -3.47 -10.37
CA TYR A 199 -17.93 -2.81 -11.65
C TYR A 199 -18.79 -1.56 -11.51
N GLY A 200 -18.41 -0.47 -12.23
CA GLY A 200 -19.16 0.78 -12.31
C GLY A 200 -18.39 2.01 -11.84
N VAL A 201 -19.10 3.14 -11.72
CA VAL A 201 -18.57 4.43 -11.26
C VAL A 201 -18.98 4.71 -9.82
N ALA A 202 -18.04 5.22 -9.00
CA ALA A 202 -18.26 5.46 -7.58
C ALA A 202 -17.43 6.63 -7.04
N MET A 203 -17.96 7.32 -6.01
CA MET A 203 -17.11 8.11 -5.13
C MET A 203 -16.21 7.18 -4.32
N ALA A 204 -14.94 7.56 -4.14
CA ALA A 204 -13.98 6.71 -3.44
C ALA A 204 -14.36 6.49 -1.97
N GLN A 205 -14.28 5.24 -1.52
CA GLN A 205 -14.28 4.91 -0.10
C GLN A 205 -12.90 5.20 0.49
N GLN A 206 -12.84 5.75 1.70
CA GLN A 206 -11.62 6.28 2.29
C GLN A 206 -11.46 5.84 3.75
N THR A 207 -10.23 5.48 4.15
CA THR A 207 -9.85 5.27 5.55
C THR A 207 -9.65 6.61 6.23
N ALA A 208 -10.72 7.37 6.38
CA ALA A 208 -10.76 8.67 7.03
C ALA A 208 -12.06 8.82 7.84
N TYR A 209 -11.96 9.53 8.94
CA TYR A 209 -13.12 9.85 9.77
C TYR A 209 -12.95 11.21 10.41
N ARG A 210 -14.02 12.03 10.38
CA ARG A 210 -14.01 13.42 10.89
C ARG A 210 -12.83 14.23 10.35
N GLY A 211 -12.53 14.08 9.04
CA GLY A 211 -11.45 14.78 8.36
C GLY A 211 -10.04 14.36 8.74
N LEU A 212 -9.86 13.24 9.43
CA LEU A 212 -8.56 12.71 9.81
C LEU A 212 -8.31 11.36 9.15
N ARG A 213 -7.06 11.11 8.75
CA ARG A 213 -6.56 9.82 8.30
C ARG A 213 -6.68 8.78 9.41
N HIS A 214 -7.18 7.60 9.06
CA HIS A 214 -7.09 6.40 9.86
C HIS A 214 -6.02 5.48 9.25
N SER A 215 -4.93 5.29 9.97
CA SER A 215 -3.82 4.39 9.61
C SER A 215 -3.65 3.33 10.70
N THR A 216 -2.86 2.31 10.44
CA THR A 216 -2.51 1.31 11.47
C THR A 216 -1.77 1.94 12.65
N ALA A 217 -1.01 3.03 12.43
CA ALA A 217 -0.41 3.79 13.51
C ALA A 217 -1.44 4.28 14.54
N THR A 218 -2.57 4.81 14.06
CA THR A 218 -3.60 5.41 14.92
C THR A 218 -4.63 4.41 15.42
N GLN A 219 -4.98 3.40 14.61
CA GLN A 219 -6.09 2.50 14.90
C GLN A 219 -5.68 1.19 15.58
N TYR A 220 -4.44 0.77 15.42
CA TYR A 220 -3.90 -0.47 16.00
C TYR A 220 -2.76 -0.20 16.98
N ILE A 221 -1.67 0.42 16.53
CA ILE A 221 -0.49 0.67 17.36
C ILE A 221 -0.81 1.64 18.51
N GLY A 222 -1.57 2.70 18.24
CA GLY A 222 -1.95 3.69 19.27
C GLY A 222 -2.63 3.05 20.49
N PRO A 223 -3.68 2.25 20.33
CA PRO A 223 -4.27 1.48 21.44
C PRO A 223 -3.33 0.44 22.04
N ALA A 224 -2.57 -0.33 21.22
CA ALA A 224 -1.67 -1.37 21.69
C ALA A 224 -0.55 -0.85 22.61
N ARG A 225 0.00 0.35 22.33
CA ARG A 225 1.04 1.00 23.16
C ARG A 225 0.65 1.23 24.63
N LYS A 226 -0.64 1.12 24.95
CA LYS A 226 -1.12 1.26 26.34
C LYS A 226 -1.04 -0.06 27.13
N ARG A 227 -0.77 -1.17 26.45
CA ARG A 227 -0.67 -2.51 27.07
C ARG A 227 0.74 -2.74 27.60
N LYS A 228 0.86 -3.38 28.76
CA LYS A 228 2.16 -3.66 29.41
C LYS A 228 2.98 -4.71 28.65
N ASN A 229 2.32 -5.62 27.95
CA ASN A 229 2.92 -6.71 27.17
C ASN A 229 3.25 -6.32 25.71
N PHE A 230 3.06 -5.05 25.34
CA PHE A 230 3.37 -4.53 24.00
C PHE A 230 4.52 -3.51 24.06
N THR A 231 5.59 -3.78 23.32
CA THR A 231 6.73 -2.87 23.18
C THR A 231 6.83 -2.38 21.73
N LEU A 232 6.90 -1.07 21.54
CA LEU A 232 7.16 -0.45 20.23
C LEU A 232 8.58 0.11 20.20
N LEU A 233 9.44 -0.47 19.37
CA LEU A 233 10.82 -0.04 19.20
C LEU A 233 10.97 0.73 17.88
N THR A 234 11.14 2.05 17.96
CA THR A 234 11.29 2.95 16.80
C THR A 234 12.75 3.32 16.54
N GLY A 235 13.06 3.74 15.30
CA GLY A 235 14.43 4.01 14.86
C GLY A 235 15.31 2.76 14.84
N ALA A 236 14.67 1.58 14.77
CA ALA A 236 15.32 0.27 14.78
C ALA A 236 15.21 -0.37 13.40
N GLU A 237 16.26 -0.23 12.60
CA GLU A 237 16.33 -0.77 11.24
C GLU A 237 16.91 -2.19 11.27
N ALA A 238 16.06 -3.20 10.95
CA ALA A 238 16.47 -4.59 10.90
C ALA A 238 17.58 -4.80 9.85
N ALA A 239 18.63 -5.53 10.23
CA ALA A 239 19.80 -5.81 9.41
C ALA A 239 19.80 -7.27 8.90
N SER A 240 19.50 -8.23 9.77
CA SER A 240 19.42 -9.66 9.43
C SER A 240 18.62 -10.41 10.50
N LEU A 241 18.22 -11.63 10.18
CA LEU A 241 17.71 -12.59 11.15
C LEU A 241 18.86 -13.25 11.93
N ILE A 242 18.56 -13.75 13.11
CA ILE A 242 19.46 -14.60 13.90
C ILE A 242 18.95 -16.03 13.75
N LEU A 243 19.75 -16.88 13.12
CA LEU A 243 19.42 -18.27 12.85
C LEU A 243 20.31 -19.20 13.69
N GLU A 244 19.70 -20.23 14.27
CA GLU A 244 20.37 -21.36 14.92
C GLU A 244 19.99 -22.62 14.12
N GLY A 245 20.89 -23.04 13.21
CA GLY A 245 20.56 -24.01 12.17
C GLY A 245 19.45 -23.47 11.25
N THR A 246 18.34 -24.19 11.18
CA THR A 246 17.13 -23.78 10.43
C THR A 246 16.07 -23.09 11.29
N ARG A 247 16.37 -22.74 12.54
CA ARG A 247 15.45 -22.05 13.44
C ARG A 247 15.77 -20.55 13.52
N CYS A 248 14.79 -19.70 13.28
CA CYS A 248 14.91 -18.26 13.54
C CYS A 248 14.63 -17.96 15.02
N VAL A 249 15.61 -17.37 15.70
CA VAL A 249 15.58 -17.10 17.15
C VAL A 249 15.66 -15.61 17.48
N GLY A 250 15.71 -14.72 16.48
CA GLY A 250 15.78 -13.28 16.75
C GLY A 250 16.11 -12.43 15.55
N VAL A 251 16.37 -11.16 15.83
CA VAL A 251 16.66 -10.12 14.83
C VAL A 251 17.86 -9.30 15.26
N ARG A 252 18.82 -9.10 14.34
CA ARG A 252 19.88 -8.10 14.45
C ARG A 252 19.42 -6.81 13.80
N TYR A 253 19.58 -5.68 14.47
CA TYR A 253 19.11 -4.38 14.01
C TYR A 253 20.08 -3.25 14.36
N ARG A 254 20.00 -2.15 13.62
CA ARG A 254 20.75 -0.92 13.92
C ARG A 254 19.84 0.08 14.62
N LYS A 255 20.30 0.61 15.75
CA LYS A 255 19.67 1.74 16.46
C LYS A 255 20.75 2.68 16.97
N ASN A 256 20.57 3.99 16.77
CA ASN A 256 21.53 5.01 17.17
C ASN A 256 22.98 4.76 16.67
N GLY A 257 23.12 4.22 15.46
CA GLY A 257 24.40 3.88 14.85
C GLY A 257 25.01 2.54 15.28
N ALA A 258 24.53 1.89 16.34
CA ALA A 258 25.03 0.62 16.84
C ALA A 258 24.16 -0.57 16.39
N LEU A 259 24.81 -1.70 16.11
CA LEU A 259 24.13 -2.97 15.91
C LEU A 259 23.78 -3.57 17.27
N GLN A 260 22.56 -4.07 17.38
CA GLN A 260 21.99 -4.69 18.58
C GLN A 260 21.23 -5.95 18.17
N GLU A 261 20.94 -6.82 19.13
CA GLU A 261 20.20 -8.06 18.93
C GLU A 261 19.03 -8.13 19.90
N VAL A 262 17.96 -8.79 19.45
CA VAL A 262 16.80 -9.15 20.27
C VAL A 262 16.34 -10.55 19.90
N ARG A 263 15.95 -11.34 20.92
CA ARG A 263 15.56 -12.74 20.74
C ARG A 263 14.05 -12.94 20.87
N ALA A 264 13.54 -13.89 20.09
CA ALA A 264 12.15 -14.36 20.16
C ALA A 264 12.11 -15.73 20.85
N ASN A 265 11.23 -15.88 21.83
CA ASN A 265 10.99 -17.17 22.48
C ASN A 265 10.21 -18.13 21.57
N ARG A 266 9.31 -17.58 20.72
CA ARG A 266 8.44 -18.35 19.83
C ARG A 266 8.74 -18.09 18.36
N GLU A 267 8.35 -16.93 17.83
CA GLU A 267 8.49 -16.64 16.40
C GLU A 267 8.93 -15.19 16.11
N VAL A 268 9.64 -15.02 15.01
CA VAL A 268 9.86 -13.74 14.32
C VAL A 268 8.90 -13.69 13.12
N ILE A 269 8.21 -12.55 12.95
CA ILE A 269 7.27 -12.36 11.85
C ILE A 269 7.72 -11.14 11.04
N LEU A 270 8.15 -11.38 9.82
CA LEU A 270 8.53 -10.30 8.89
C LEU A 270 7.28 -9.62 8.36
N SER A 271 7.19 -8.32 8.58
CA SER A 271 6.17 -7.41 8.04
C SER A 271 6.82 -6.14 7.48
N ALA A 272 8.05 -6.32 6.94
CA ALA A 272 8.87 -5.22 6.43
C ALA A 272 8.43 -4.75 5.02
N GLY A 273 7.35 -5.32 4.51
CA GLY A 273 6.75 -5.01 3.21
C GLY A 273 7.48 -5.67 2.04
N THR A 274 6.88 -5.55 0.87
CA THR A 274 7.31 -6.20 -0.38
C THR A 274 8.79 -5.99 -0.72
N VAL A 275 9.42 -4.92 -0.24
CA VAL A 275 10.84 -4.65 -0.46
C VAL A 275 11.70 -5.16 0.69
N GLY A 276 11.28 -4.92 1.93
CA GLY A 276 12.09 -5.23 3.11
C GLY A 276 12.10 -6.71 3.49
N SER A 277 10.98 -7.41 3.30
CA SER A 277 10.88 -8.83 3.69
C SER A 277 11.78 -9.74 2.86
N PRO A 278 11.76 -9.73 1.51
CA PRO A 278 12.72 -10.53 0.72
C PRO A 278 14.17 -10.11 0.97
N LYS A 279 14.45 -8.81 1.09
CA LYS A 279 15.79 -8.30 1.42
C LYS A 279 16.33 -8.91 2.72
N LEU A 280 15.52 -8.96 3.79
CA LEU A 280 15.92 -9.53 5.07
C LEU A 280 16.13 -11.04 4.99
N LEU A 281 15.32 -11.76 4.21
CA LEU A 281 15.53 -13.19 3.94
C LEU A 281 16.87 -13.42 3.25
N GLU A 282 17.15 -12.71 2.15
CA GLU A 282 18.39 -12.83 1.38
C GLU A 282 19.63 -12.49 2.22
N LEU A 283 19.61 -11.39 2.97
CA LEU A 283 20.70 -11.00 3.88
C LEU A 283 20.95 -12.03 5.01
N SER A 284 19.97 -12.91 5.24
CA SER A 284 20.06 -13.97 6.26
C SER A 284 20.35 -15.36 5.67
N GLY A 285 20.73 -15.43 4.38
CA GLY A 285 21.06 -16.67 3.70
C GLY A 285 19.85 -17.49 3.26
N ILE A 286 18.65 -16.90 3.20
CA ILE A 286 17.41 -17.53 2.77
C ILE A 286 17.01 -16.94 1.41
N GLY A 287 17.21 -17.68 0.32
CA GLY A 287 16.93 -17.14 -1.01
C GLY A 287 17.52 -18.01 -2.14
N ASN A 288 17.61 -17.40 -3.32
CA ASN A 288 18.19 -18.04 -4.49
C ASN A 288 19.72 -18.10 -4.37
N PRO A 289 20.36 -19.29 -4.43
CA PRO A 289 21.82 -19.42 -4.43
C PRO A 289 22.51 -18.54 -5.48
N ALA A 290 21.91 -18.41 -6.68
CA ALA A 290 22.45 -17.57 -7.76
C ALA A 290 22.51 -16.07 -7.41
N VAL A 291 21.73 -15.61 -6.42
CA VAL A 291 21.78 -14.24 -5.89
C VAL A 291 22.74 -14.15 -4.70
N LEU A 292 22.75 -15.15 -3.82
CA LEU A 292 23.46 -15.11 -2.54
C LEU A 292 24.97 -15.40 -2.68
N GLU A 293 25.32 -16.46 -3.44
CA GLU A 293 26.71 -16.92 -3.57
C GLU A 293 27.67 -15.87 -4.18
N PRO A 294 27.28 -15.13 -5.26
CA PRO A 294 28.13 -14.06 -5.79
C PRO A 294 28.40 -12.93 -4.78
N LEU A 295 27.49 -12.73 -3.83
CA LEU A 295 27.66 -11.76 -2.75
C LEU A 295 28.43 -12.33 -1.56
N GLY A 296 28.85 -13.61 -1.59
CA GLY A 296 29.52 -14.29 -0.49
C GLY A 296 28.64 -14.50 0.74
N ILE A 297 27.31 -14.60 0.57
CA ILE A 297 26.35 -14.91 1.62
C ILE A 297 26.14 -16.42 1.66
N PRO A 298 26.45 -17.10 2.78
CA PRO A 298 26.21 -18.53 2.91
C PRO A 298 24.73 -18.86 2.76
N VAL A 299 24.41 -19.87 1.94
CA VAL A 299 23.04 -20.33 1.74
C VAL A 299 22.62 -21.21 2.92
N VAL A 300 21.76 -20.71 3.79
CA VAL A 300 21.13 -21.47 4.88
C VAL A 300 19.95 -22.29 4.36
N ARG A 301 19.15 -21.67 3.51
CA ARG A 301 18.00 -22.31 2.87
C ARG A 301 17.84 -21.82 1.44
N ALA A 302 17.94 -22.72 0.49
CA ALA A 302 17.65 -22.41 -0.91
C ALA A 302 16.11 -22.26 -1.10
N LEU A 303 15.67 -21.04 -1.36
CA LEU A 303 14.31 -20.68 -1.72
C LEU A 303 14.33 -19.74 -2.92
N PRO A 304 14.33 -20.27 -4.15
CA PRO A 304 14.53 -19.47 -5.38
C PRO A 304 13.42 -18.43 -5.62
N GLY A 305 12.26 -18.57 -5.01
CA GLY A 305 11.16 -17.62 -5.13
C GLY A 305 11.31 -16.35 -4.30
N VAL A 306 12.30 -16.26 -3.39
CA VAL A 306 12.54 -15.03 -2.62
C VAL A 306 12.95 -13.91 -3.56
N GLY A 307 12.23 -12.80 -3.51
CA GLY A 307 12.45 -11.64 -4.37
C GLY A 307 11.76 -11.71 -5.73
N GLU A 308 11.29 -12.86 -6.17
CA GLU A 308 10.64 -13.08 -7.46
C GLU A 308 9.13 -12.73 -7.43
N ASN A 309 8.47 -12.75 -8.60
CA ASN A 309 7.02 -12.50 -8.74
C ASN A 309 6.57 -11.10 -8.28
N LEU A 310 7.44 -10.09 -8.34
CA LEU A 310 7.04 -8.71 -8.07
C LEU A 310 5.94 -8.28 -9.04
N ARG A 311 4.80 -7.82 -8.51
CA ARG A 311 3.68 -7.29 -9.29
C ARG A 311 3.29 -5.91 -8.77
N ASP A 312 2.78 -5.07 -9.68
CA ASP A 312 2.22 -3.76 -9.33
C ASP A 312 1.22 -3.32 -10.40
N HIS A 313 0.29 -2.45 -10.05
CA HIS A 313 -0.57 -1.77 -11.02
C HIS A 313 0.21 -0.69 -11.74
N PHE A 314 0.01 -0.62 -13.05
CA PHE A 314 0.71 0.31 -13.93
C PHE A 314 -0.24 0.96 -14.92
N GLY A 315 0.05 2.20 -15.30
CA GLY A 315 -0.69 2.90 -16.34
C GLY A 315 -0.28 4.35 -16.52
N PRO A 316 -0.85 5.04 -17.53
CA PRO A 316 -0.57 6.44 -17.82
C PRO A 316 -1.47 7.39 -17.03
N THR A 317 -1.07 8.65 -16.96
CA THR A 317 -1.90 9.77 -16.54
C THR A 317 -2.44 10.51 -17.74
N LEU A 318 -3.76 10.50 -17.91
CA LEU A 318 -4.48 11.19 -18.96
C LEU A 318 -4.99 12.52 -18.42
N LYS A 319 -4.98 13.60 -19.24
CA LYS A 319 -5.29 14.96 -18.77
C LYS A 319 -6.22 15.67 -19.73
N TRP A 320 -7.20 16.40 -19.17
CA TRP A 320 -8.14 17.24 -19.91
C TRP A 320 -8.28 18.63 -19.31
N ARG A 321 -8.52 19.63 -20.16
CA ARG A 321 -8.81 21.00 -19.79
C ARG A 321 -10.30 21.27 -19.97
N PHE A 322 -10.88 22.06 -19.04
CA PHE A 322 -12.25 22.54 -19.16
C PHE A 322 -12.35 23.86 -19.92
N ASN A 323 -13.45 24.03 -20.68
CA ASN A 323 -13.73 25.25 -21.44
C ASN A 323 -14.27 26.42 -20.57
N ARG A 324 -14.60 26.17 -19.30
CA ARG A 324 -15.14 27.19 -18.37
C ARG A 324 -14.64 26.96 -16.93
N PRO A 325 -14.52 28.04 -16.13
CA PRO A 325 -14.09 27.94 -14.74
C PRO A 325 -15.17 27.34 -13.83
N GLY A 326 -14.81 26.99 -12.57
CA GLY A 326 -15.74 26.57 -11.52
C GLY A 326 -16.03 25.06 -11.48
N ILE A 327 -15.56 24.28 -12.44
CA ILE A 327 -15.80 22.83 -12.51
C ILE A 327 -14.78 22.06 -11.65
N SER A 328 -13.48 22.39 -11.74
CA SER A 328 -12.41 21.72 -11.02
C SER A 328 -12.06 22.36 -9.68
N LEU A 329 -11.13 21.74 -8.94
CA LEU A 329 -10.57 22.32 -7.69
C LEU A 329 -9.56 23.46 -7.93
N TYR A 330 -9.22 23.76 -9.19
CA TYR A 330 -8.20 24.73 -9.56
C TYR A 330 -8.30 26.07 -8.79
N GLN A 331 -9.51 26.67 -8.77
CA GLN A 331 -9.71 27.98 -8.13
C GLN A 331 -9.68 27.92 -6.60
N ARG A 332 -10.09 26.79 -6.00
CA ARG A 332 -10.15 26.61 -4.54
C ARG A 332 -8.77 26.33 -3.92
N GLY A 333 -7.88 25.78 -4.70
CA GLY A 333 -6.51 25.45 -4.28
C GLY A 333 -5.54 26.63 -4.28
N ARG A 334 -6.00 27.92 -4.40
CA ARG A 334 -5.13 29.07 -4.64
C ARG A 334 -5.56 30.37 -3.95
N GLY A 335 -4.56 31.26 -3.75
CA GLY A 335 -4.75 32.60 -3.22
C GLY A 335 -5.57 32.58 -1.93
N TRP A 336 -6.41 33.61 -1.73
CA TRP A 336 -7.24 33.75 -0.54
C TRP A 336 -8.24 32.59 -0.34
N ARG A 337 -8.68 31.95 -1.46
CA ARG A 337 -9.59 30.78 -1.40
C ARG A 337 -8.93 29.57 -0.74
N LEU A 338 -7.63 29.37 -0.96
CA LEU A 338 -6.88 28.34 -0.24
C LEU A 338 -6.83 28.62 1.25
N LEU A 339 -6.66 29.89 1.66
CA LEU A 339 -6.70 30.28 3.09
C LEU A 339 -8.06 29.97 3.71
N VAL A 340 -9.15 30.20 2.98
CA VAL A 340 -10.52 29.82 3.40
C VAL A 340 -10.65 28.30 3.56
N GLU A 341 -10.10 27.50 2.64
CA GLU A 341 -10.10 26.03 2.77
C GLU A 341 -9.25 25.55 3.94
N VAL A 342 -8.10 26.16 4.19
CA VAL A 342 -7.25 25.87 5.36
C VAL A 342 -8.01 26.21 6.65
N ALA A 343 -8.64 27.38 6.74
CA ALA A 343 -9.45 27.78 7.89
C ALA A 343 -10.67 26.83 8.08
N ARG A 344 -11.36 26.48 6.99
CA ARG A 344 -12.46 25.50 7.02
C ARG A 344 -11.99 24.16 7.56
N TYR A 345 -10.84 23.66 7.10
CA TYR A 345 -10.28 22.42 7.60
C TYR A 345 -9.85 22.54 9.07
N ALA A 346 -9.17 23.62 9.47
CA ALA A 346 -8.73 23.84 10.84
C ALA A 346 -9.90 23.87 11.83
N LEU A 347 -10.99 24.57 11.47
CA LEU A 347 -12.15 24.78 12.36
C LEU A 347 -13.16 23.63 12.30
N ARG A 348 -13.43 23.06 11.11
CA ARG A 348 -14.52 22.11 10.87
C ARG A 348 -14.07 20.75 10.37
N ARG A 349 -12.78 20.59 9.98
CA ARG A 349 -12.21 19.37 9.35
C ARG A 349 -12.99 18.92 8.11
N THR A 350 -13.45 19.86 7.30
CA THR A 350 -14.21 19.64 6.05
C THR A 350 -13.49 20.30 4.86
N GLY A 351 -14.07 20.19 3.66
CA GLY A 351 -13.49 20.73 2.44
C GLY A 351 -12.51 19.76 1.78
N PHE A 352 -11.81 20.19 0.72
CA PHE A 352 -10.96 19.28 -0.06
C PHE A 352 -9.73 18.79 0.72
N ILE A 353 -9.25 19.51 1.73
CA ILE A 353 -8.11 19.09 2.58
C ILE A 353 -8.49 17.84 3.41
N SER A 354 -9.78 17.65 3.71
CA SER A 354 -10.29 16.46 4.40
C SER A 354 -10.49 15.25 3.50
N GLN A 355 -10.17 15.37 2.21
CA GLN A 355 -10.32 14.30 1.22
C GLN A 355 -8.94 13.74 0.84
N GLY A 356 -8.91 12.44 0.50
CA GLY A 356 -7.76 11.80 -0.10
C GLY A 356 -7.56 12.19 -1.56
N ILE A 357 -6.64 11.49 -2.20
CA ILE A 357 -6.43 11.56 -3.65
C ILE A 357 -7.39 10.58 -4.36
N ALA A 358 -7.58 10.76 -5.68
CA ALA A 358 -8.43 9.87 -6.51
C ALA A 358 -9.83 9.67 -5.92
N THR A 359 -10.52 10.78 -5.70
CA THR A 359 -11.80 10.84 -4.99
C THR A 359 -13.00 10.27 -5.77
N LEU A 360 -12.82 9.94 -7.06
CA LEU A 360 -13.79 9.22 -7.88
C LEU A 360 -13.10 8.05 -8.57
N ARG A 361 -13.80 6.95 -8.73
CA ARG A 361 -13.31 5.69 -9.27
C ARG A 361 -14.24 5.16 -10.36
N VAL A 362 -13.64 4.55 -11.39
CA VAL A 362 -14.36 3.68 -12.32
C VAL A 362 -13.65 2.34 -12.36
N PHE A 363 -14.42 1.27 -12.27
CA PHE A 363 -13.94 -0.08 -12.47
C PHE A 363 -14.64 -0.66 -13.69
N THR A 364 -13.87 -1.05 -14.68
CA THR A 364 -14.40 -1.51 -15.96
C THR A 364 -13.62 -2.68 -16.54
N ARG A 365 -14.11 -3.22 -17.65
CA ARG A 365 -13.52 -4.37 -18.34
C ARG A 365 -12.87 -3.93 -19.64
N SER A 366 -11.73 -4.53 -19.97
CA SER A 366 -11.06 -4.32 -21.25
C SER A 366 -11.90 -4.80 -22.42
N SER A 367 -12.65 -5.89 -22.24
CA SER A 367 -13.58 -6.43 -23.24
C SER A 367 -14.80 -7.09 -22.59
N ALA A 368 -15.83 -7.38 -23.38
CA ALA A 368 -17.02 -8.11 -22.93
C ALA A 368 -16.72 -9.56 -22.53
N ALA A 369 -15.63 -10.15 -23.04
CA ALA A 369 -15.21 -11.50 -22.70
C ALA A 369 -14.55 -11.62 -21.32
N VAL A 370 -14.15 -10.49 -20.71
CA VAL A 370 -13.57 -10.48 -19.37
C VAL A 370 -14.69 -10.47 -18.34
N GLU A 371 -14.72 -11.47 -17.47
CA GLU A 371 -15.79 -11.64 -16.48
C GLU A 371 -15.76 -10.51 -15.42
N GLN A 372 -14.57 -10.14 -14.93
CA GLN A 372 -14.39 -9.18 -13.84
C GLN A 372 -13.66 -7.92 -14.33
N ALA A 373 -13.85 -6.81 -13.64
CA ALA A 373 -13.15 -5.56 -13.96
C ALA A 373 -11.62 -5.74 -13.86
N ASP A 374 -10.93 -5.46 -14.96
CA ASP A 374 -9.47 -5.53 -15.10
C ASP A 374 -8.82 -4.17 -15.38
N ILE A 375 -9.63 -3.12 -15.45
CA ILE A 375 -9.23 -1.71 -15.61
C ILE A 375 -9.75 -0.89 -14.44
N GLY A 376 -8.89 -0.04 -13.88
CA GLY A 376 -9.25 0.95 -12.87
C GLY A 376 -8.93 2.36 -13.35
N LEU A 377 -9.90 3.27 -13.30
CA LEU A 377 -9.71 4.69 -13.55
C LEU A 377 -9.77 5.45 -12.23
N LEU A 378 -8.68 6.14 -11.90
CA LEU A 378 -8.53 6.94 -10.69
C LEU A 378 -8.65 8.42 -11.08
N VAL A 379 -9.77 9.02 -10.75
CA VAL A 379 -10.16 10.35 -11.25
C VAL A 379 -9.92 11.42 -10.19
N ASN A 380 -9.26 12.49 -10.59
CA ASN A 380 -8.89 13.61 -9.72
C ASN A 380 -9.37 14.94 -10.31
N PRO A 381 -10.11 15.78 -9.57
CA PRO A 381 -10.73 17.01 -10.08
C PRO A 381 -9.75 18.20 -10.16
N TYR A 382 -8.49 17.95 -10.52
CA TYR A 382 -7.42 18.96 -10.67
C TYR A 382 -6.30 18.40 -11.54
N LEU A 383 -5.45 19.28 -12.07
CA LEU A 383 -4.21 18.91 -12.76
C LEU A 383 -3.01 19.07 -11.83
N VAL A 384 -1.98 18.26 -12.07
CA VAL A 384 -0.70 18.29 -11.35
C VAL A 384 0.41 18.57 -12.34
N GLU A 385 1.27 19.52 -11.98
CA GLU A 385 2.55 19.79 -12.63
C GLU A 385 3.69 19.27 -11.74
N ILE A 386 4.74 18.79 -12.39
CA ILE A 386 5.99 18.42 -11.72
C ILE A 386 7.03 19.44 -12.13
N GLU A 387 7.43 20.27 -11.18
CA GLU A 387 8.46 21.30 -11.37
C GLU A 387 9.56 21.09 -10.32
N ASN A 388 10.80 20.86 -10.77
CA ASN A 388 11.95 20.63 -9.88
C ASN A 388 11.67 19.53 -8.84
N GLU A 389 11.16 18.36 -9.28
CA GLU A 389 10.75 17.22 -8.45
C GLU A 389 9.58 17.48 -7.49
N LYS A 390 9.06 18.69 -7.45
CA LYS A 390 7.91 19.06 -6.60
C LYS A 390 6.60 18.94 -7.39
N ARG A 391 5.67 18.21 -6.80
CA ARG A 391 4.29 18.12 -7.33
C ARG A 391 3.51 19.34 -6.85
N ARG A 392 2.98 20.12 -7.79
CA ARG A 392 2.09 21.25 -7.52
C ARG A 392 0.78 21.12 -8.26
N MET A 393 -0.29 21.65 -7.69
CA MET A 393 -1.55 21.80 -8.44
C MET A 393 -1.31 22.78 -9.59
N SER A 394 -1.61 22.35 -10.81
CA SER A 394 -1.41 23.15 -12.03
C SER A 394 -2.21 24.45 -12.00
N ARG A 395 -1.77 25.42 -12.80
CA ARG A 395 -2.52 26.66 -13.04
C ARG A 395 -3.65 26.50 -14.04
N GLU A 396 -3.75 25.37 -14.69
CA GLU A 396 -4.79 25.08 -15.65
C GLU A 396 -6.07 24.51 -14.99
N ASN A 397 -7.21 24.93 -15.52
CA ASN A 397 -8.52 24.45 -15.09
C ASN A 397 -8.81 23.11 -15.76
N GLY A 398 -8.57 22.02 -15.08
CA GLY A 398 -8.73 20.69 -15.66
C GLY A 398 -8.76 19.58 -14.59
N PHE A 399 -8.67 18.35 -15.07
CA PHE A 399 -8.64 17.15 -14.28
C PHE A 399 -7.72 16.09 -14.91
N PHE A 400 -7.38 15.08 -14.13
CA PHE A 400 -6.65 13.95 -14.67
C PHE A 400 -7.28 12.62 -14.26
N ILE A 401 -7.07 11.62 -15.12
CA ILE A 401 -7.39 10.22 -14.87
C ILE A 401 -6.10 9.44 -14.88
N TYR A 402 -5.85 8.66 -13.84
CA TYR A 402 -4.83 7.65 -13.88
C TYR A 402 -5.50 6.33 -14.31
N ALA A 403 -5.15 5.84 -15.50
CA ALA A 403 -5.77 4.67 -16.11
C ALA A 403 -4.86 3.45 -15.91
N GLN A 404 -5.24 2.53 -15.03
CA GLN A 404 -4.37 1.42 -14.61
C GLN A 404 -4.90 0.05 -15.01
N VAL A 405 -3.97 -0.86 -15.34
CA VAL A 405 -4.23 -2.29 -15.41
C VAL A 405 -4.40 -2.83 -14.00
N GLN A 406 -5.56 -3.43 -13.70
CA GLN A 406 -5.89 -3.96 -12.36
C GLN A 406 -5.36 -5.38 -12.13
N ARG A 407 -5.16 -6.15 -13.18
CA ARG A 407 -4.78 -7.57 -13.11
C ARG A 407 -3.60 -7.88 -14.03
N PRO A 408 -2.42 -7.27 -13.78
CA PRO A 408 -1.25 -7.44 -14.62
C PRO A 408 -0.71 -8.87 -14.52
N GLU A 409 -0.24 -9.38 -15.68
CA GLU A 409 0.49 -10.65 -15.76
C GLU A 409 2.00 -10.44 -15.70
N SER A 410 2.50 -9.28 -16.10
CA SER A 410 3.93 -8.93 -16.02
C SER A 410 4.43 -9.07 -14.58
N THR A 411 5.57 -9.74 -14.44
CA THR A 411 6.25 -9.94 -13.16
C THR A 411 7.68 -9.44 -13.23
N GLY A 412 8.14 -8.90 -12.12
CA GLY A 412 9.50 -8.45 -11.91
C GLY A 412 10.14 -9.09 -10.69
N SER A 413 11.18 -8.48 -10.17
CA SER A 413 11.93 -8.99 -9.00
C SER A 413 12.47 -7.89 -8.10
N ILE A 414 12.81 -8.26 -6.86
CA ILE A 414 13.53 -7.42 -5.89
C ILE A 414 14.62 -8.25 -5.25
N HIS A 415 15.90 -7.92 -5.53
CA HIS A 415 17.04 -8.63 -4.99
C HIS A 415 18.06 -7.68 -4.40
N ILE A 416 18.82 -8.14 -3.40
CA ILE A 416 20.00 -7.43 -2.91
C ILE A 416 21.10 -7.43 -3.99
N GLU A 417 21.88 -6.36 -4.02
CA GLU A 417 23.09 -6.24 -4.85
C GLU A 417 24.36 -6.07 -3.97
N SER A 418 24.20 -6.14 -2.65
CA SER A 418 25.27 -5.93 -1.69
C SER A 418 24.96 -6.65 -0.38
N ARG A 419 26.00 -7.01 0.36
CA ARG A 419 25.93 -7.52 1.75
C ARG A 419 25.60 -6.42 2.77
N ASP A 420 25.71 -5.15 2.38
CA ASP A 420 25.32 -4.05 3.27
C ASP A 420 23.81 -4.07 3.53
N PRO A 421 23.37 -4.35 4.76
CA PRO A 421 21.96 -4.44 5.09
C PRO A 421 21.22 -3.10 4.97
N PHE A 422 21.94 -2.01 4.78
CA PHE A 422 21.38 -0.66 4.68
C PHE A 422 21.37 -0.13 3.25
N ALA A 423 21.98 -0.85 2.30
CA ALA A 423 21.88 -0.55 0.88
C ALA A 423 20.46 -0.84 0.35
N SER A 424 20.01 -0.06 -0.63
CA SER A 424 18.74 -0.31 -1.32
C SER A 424 18.86 -1.54 -2.21
N PRO A 425 17.85 -2.44 -2.23
CA PRO A 425 17.85 -3.55 -3.18
C PRO A 425 17.51 -3.06 -4.59
N ALA A 426 17.84 -3.87 -5.59
CA ALA A 426 17.43 -3.64 -6.97
C ALA A 426 15.94 -4.00 -7.15
N ILE A 427 15.14 -3.05 -7.59
CA ILE A 427 13.73 -3.23 -7.91
C ILE A 427 13.58 -3.25 -9.44
N ARG A 428 13.12 -4.35 -10.02
CA ARG A 428 12.91 -4.53 -11.46
C ARG A 428 11.47 -4.90 -11.73
N PHE A 429 10.68 -3.98 -12.33
CA PHE A 429 9.23 -4.18 -12.51
C PHE A 429 8.86 -5.03 -13.72
N ASN A 430 9.57 -4.89 -14.83
CA ASN A 430 9.27 -5.57 -16.10
C ASN A 430 7.83 -5.32 -16.62
N PHE A 431 7.28 -4.11 -16.43
CA PHE A 431 5.95 -3.71 -16.92
C PHE A 431 5.81 -3.89 -18.44
N LEU A 432 4.58 -4.15 -18.90
CA LEU A 432 4.24 -4.31 -20.32
C LEU A 432 4.94 -5.49 -21.02
N SER A 433 5.53 -6.42 -20.27
CA SER A 433 6.22 -7.59 -20.86
C SER A 433 5.27 -8.56 -21.54
N THR A 434 3.98 -8.62 -21.13
CA THR A 434 3.00 -9.52 -21.70
C THR A 434 2.09 -8.83 -22.72
N PRO A 435 1.61 -9.54 -23.75
CA PRO A 435 0.64 -8.99 -24.71
C PRO A 435 -0.65 -8.53 -24.04
N LYS A 436 -1.12 -9.25 -23.03
CA LYS A 436 -2.36 -8.94 -22.31
C LYS A 436 -2.24 -7.59 -21.59
N ASP A 437 -1.14 -7.32 -20.89
CA ASP A 437 -0.94 -6.05 -20.19
C ASP A 437 -0.91 -4.87 -21.17
N ARG A 438 -0.24 -5.04 -22.33
CA ARG A 438 -0.22 -4.04 -23.40
C ARG A 438 -1.62 -3.76 -23.94
N GLN A 439 -2.38 -4.82 -24.24
CA GLN A 439 -3.74 -4.69 -24.74
C GLN A 439 -4.67 -4.05 -23.69
N THR A 440 -4.56 -4.47 -22.43
CA THR A 440 -5.40 -3.94 -21.34
C THR A 440 -5.13 -2.45 -21.09
N VAL A 441 -3.87 -1.99 -21.13
CA VAL A 441 -3.56 -0.57 -20.91
C VAL A 441 -4.03 0.31 -22.08
N VAL A 442 -3.98 -0.17 -23.33
CA VAL A 442 -4.57 0.50 -24.48
C VAL A 442 -6.07 0.67 -24.28
N MET A 443 -6.76 -0.39 -23.89
CA MET A 443 -8.19 -0.34 -23.60
C MET A 443 -8.51 0.58 -22.42
N ALA A 444 -7.63 0.69 -21.41
CA ALA A 444 -7.83 1.62 -20.30
C ALA A 444 -7.85 3.09 -20.77
N VAL A 445 -6.99 3.45 -21.72
CA VAL A 445 -7.00 4.78 -22.36
C VAL A 445 -8.29 5.01 -23.13
N ARG A 446 -8.73 4.03 -23.93
CA ARG A 446 -9.95 4.11 -24.72
C ARG A 446 -11.20 4.22 -23.87
N ARG A 447 -11.30 3.44 -22.78
CA ARG A 447 -12.43 3.51 -21.81
C ARG A 447 -12.51 4.86 -21.11
N ALA A 448 -11.37 5.46 -20.77
CA ALA A 448 -11.36 6.82 -20.24
C ALA A 448 -11.91 7.83 -21.27
N ARG A 449 -11.44 7.78 -22.52
CA ARG A 449 -11.92 8.65 -23.60
C ARG A 449 -13.41 8.48 -23.89
N GLU A 450 -13.92 7.26 -23.87
CA GLU A 450 -15.34 6.94 -24.04
C GLU A 450 -16.21 7.72 -23.04
N ILE A 451 -15.86 7.70 -21.76
CA ILE A 451 -16.59 8.43 -20.73
C ILE A 451 -16.49 9.95 -20.95
N ILE A 452 -15.31 10.45 -21.29
CA ILE A 452 -15.07 11.89 -21.48
C ILE A 452 -15.79 12.44 -22.71
N ALA A 453 -15.95 11.63 -23.76
CA ALA A 453 -16.67 11.99 -24.98
C ALA A 453 -18.20 11.96 -24.81
N THR A 454 -18.72 11.60 -23.63
CA THR A 454 -20.15 11.46 -23.36
C THR A 454 -20.69 12.68 -22.60
N SER A 455 -21.79 13.27 -23.07
CA SER A 455 -22.48 14.37 -22.37
C SER A 455 -23.08 13.89 -21.05
N PRO A 456 -23.17 14.75 -20.01
CA PRO A 456 -22.90 16.20 -20.03
C PRO A 456 -21.44 16.60 -19.79
N LEU A 457 -20.52 15.66 -19.60
CA LEU A 457 -19.12 16.00 -19.35
C LEU A 457 -18.42 16.51 -20.62
N ALA A 458 -18.68 15.89 -21.77
CA ALA A 458 -18.15 16.28 -23.07
C ALA A 458 -18.35 17.78 -23.37
N ASP A 459 -19.53 18.32 -23.01
CA ASP A 459 -19.92 19.72 -23.25
C ASP A 459 -19.06 20.73 -22.46
N THR A 460 -18.28 20.24 -21.50
CA THR A 460 -17.41 21.06 -20.65
C THR A 460 -15.93 20.93 -21.00
N ILE A 461 -15.57 20.05 -21.93
CA ILE A 461 -14.18 19.81 -22.31
C ILE A 461 -13.75 20.80 -23.41
N ASP A 462 -12.58 21.42 -23.21
CA ASP A 462 -11.91 22.23 -24.20
C ASP A 462 -10.92 21.38 -25.00
N GLN A 463 -10.06 20.64 -24.31
CA GLN A 463 -8.98 19.92 -24.96
C GLN A 463 -8.50 18.71 -24.14
N GLU A 464 -8.15 17.62 -24.83
CA GLU A 464 -7.31 16.57 -24.26
C GLU A 464 -5.84 17.01 -24.29
N LEU A 465 -5.24 17.21 -23.10
CA LEU A 465 -3.86 17.69 -22.94
C LEU A 465 -2.84 16.54 -23.00
N ALA A 466 -3.25 15.35 -22.57
CA ALA A 466 -2.40 14.15 -22.59
C ALA A 466 -3.27 12.88 -22.67
N PRO A 467 -2.97 11.98 -23.61
CA PRO A 467 -1.87 12.02 -24.60
C PRO A 467 -2.06 13.04 -25.71
N GLY A 468 -3.26 13.57 -25.92
CA GLY A 468 -3.63 14.43 -27.04
C GLY A 468 -4.27 13.64 -28.21
N LEU A 469 -5.09 14.35 -29.01
CA LEU A 469 -5.93 13.74 -30.05
C LEU A 469 -5.14 13.07 -31.19
N GLN A 470 -3.86 13.36 -31.34
CA GLN A 470 -2.97 12.75 -32.34
C GLN A 470 -2.57 11.31 -31.98
N VAL A 471 -2.68 10.91 -30.71
CA VAL A 471 -2.33 9.57 -30.22
C VAL A 471 -3.55 8.67 -30.29
N GLN A 472 -3.70 7.89 -31.38
CA GLN A 472 -4.91 7.10 -31.67
C GLN A 472 -4.64 5.61 -31.85
N SER A 473 -3.55 5.24 -32.54
CA SER A 473 -3.22 3.83 -32.78
C SER A 473 -2.81 3.13 -31.48
N ASP A 474 -2.86 1.82 -31.46
CA ASP A 474 -2.37 1.02 -30.32
C ASP A 474 -0.88 1.28 -30.08
N GLU A 475 -0.11 1.43 -31.14
CA GLU A 475 1.33 1.70 -31.09
C GLU A 475 1.61 3.09 -30.47
N ASP A 476 0.90 4.13 -30.92
CA ASP A 476 1.05 5.47 -30.35
C ASP A 476 0.67 5.52 -28.87
N ILE A 477 -0.41 4.83 -28.50
CA ILE A 477 -0.85 4.73 -27.09
C ILE A 477 0.21 4.00 -26.27
N LEU A 478 0.77 2.88 -26.75
CA LEU A 478 1.81 2.14 -26.05
C LEU A 478 3.11 2.95 -25.92
N ASP A 479 3.50 3.69 -26.95
CA ASP A 479 4.64 4.59 -26.89
C ASP A 479 4.43 5.70 -25.84
N PHE A 480 3.24 6.33 -25.83
CA PHE A 480 2.87 7.28 -24.79
C PHE A 480 2.91 6.67 -23.40
N VAL A 481 2.39 5.45 -23.23
CA VAL A 481 2.39 4.72 -21.95
C VAL A 481 3.81 4.39 -21.52
N ALA A 482 4.68 3.94 -22.42
CA ALA A 482 6.08 3.67 -22.12
C ALA A 482 6.82 4.94 -21.65
N LYS A 483 6.55 6.09 -22.28
CA LYS A 483 7.16 7.39 -21.96
C LYS A 483 6.63 8.00 -20.65
N THR A 484 5.37 7.80 -20.30
CA THR A 484 4.70 8.57 -19.23
C THR A 484 4.09 7.73 -18.13
N GLY A 485 3.90 6.42 -18.36
CA GLY A 485 3.31 5.50 -17.39
C GLY A 485 4.11 5.41 -16.09
N SER A 486 3.41 5.11 -15.02
CA SER A 486 3.98 5.02 -13.68
C SER A 486 3.34 3.89 -12.88
N THR A 487 3.96 3.54 -11.77
CA THR A 487 3.42 2.65 -10.73
C THR A 487 2.35 3.38 -9.90
N THR A 488 1.39 2.64 -9.35
CA THR A 488 0.47 3.15 -8.30
C THR A 488 0.93 2.79 -6.89
N TYR A 489 2.15 2.26 -6.77
CA TYR A 489 2.78 1.93 -5.49
C TYR A 489 2.11 0.76 -4.75
N HIS A 490 1.47 -0.16 -5.47
CA HIS A 490 0.76 -1.32 -4.95
C HIS A 490 1.58 -2.61 -5.02
N ILE A 491 2.91 -2.50 -4.95
CA ILE A 491 3.84 -3.63 -5.09
C ILE A 491 3.54 -4.78 -4.13
N VAL A 492 3.55 -6.02 -4.66
CA VAL A 492 3.23 -7.27 -3.96
C VAL A 492 4.06 -8.45 -4.49
N GLY A 493 4.01 -9.61 -3.84
CA GLY A 493 4.31 -10.91 -4.42
C GLY A 493 5.70 -11.46 -4.19
N THR A 494 6.65 -10.71 -3.65
CA THR A 494 8.07 -11.07 -3.56
C THR A 494 8.46 -12.13 -2.51
N CYS A 495 7.49 -12.61 -1.73
CA CYS A 495 7.61 -13.77 -0.84
C CYS A 495 6.31 -14.57 -0.93
N ARG A 496 5.87 -14.87 -2.17
CA ARG A 496 4.52 -15.40 -2.41
C ARG A 496 4.23 -16.68 -1.65
N MET A 497 3.00 -16.81 -1.19
CA MET A 497 2.52 -18.06 -0.60
C MET A 497 2.19 -19.10 -1.68
N GLY A 498 2.27 -20.35 -1.32
CA GLY A 498 1.97 -21.48 -2.18
C GLY A 498 2.63 -22.78 -1.71
N ASN A 499 2.53 -23.82 -2.54
CA ASN A 499 3.07 -25.15 -2.26
C ASN A 499 4.02 -25.66 -3.37
N ASP A 500 4.35 -24.82 -4.35
CA ASP A 500 5.27 -25.16 -5.44
C ASP A 500 6.71 -24.71 -5.13
N ALA A 501 7.65 -25.07 -5.98
CA ALA A 501 9.08 -24.81 -5.81
C ALA A 501 9.46 -23.30 -5.73
N MET A 502 8.60 -22.41 -6.23
CA MET A 502 8.78 -20.96 -6.18
C MET A 502 8.01 -20.31 -5.02
N ALA A 503 7.30 -21.08 -4.19
CA ALA A 503 6.65 -20.56 -3.00
C ALA A 503 7.67 -20.27 -1.89
N VAL A 504 7.55 -19.13 -1.23
CA VAL A 504 8.41 -18.73 -0.12
C VAL A 504 7.78 -19.08 1.22
N VAL A 505 6.46 -18.95 1.32
CA VAL A 505 5.70 -19.29 2.53
C VAL A 505 4.56 -20.24 2.21
N ASP A 506 4.16 -21.05 3.20
CA ASP A 506 2.97 -21.89 3.12
C ASP A 506 1.67 -21.07 3.32
N GLU A 507 0.51 -21.74 3.28
CA GLU A 507 -0.79 -21.12 3.49
C GLU A 507 -1.00 -20.58 4.92
N ARG A 508 -0.14 -20.98 5.86
CA ARG A 508 -0.08 -20.43 7.23
C ARG A 508 0.98 -19.35 7.38
N LEU A 509 1.55 -18.90 6.27
CA LEU A 509 2.58 -17.84 6.17
C LEU A 509 3.93 -18.21 6.80
N ARG A 510 4.21 -19.50 7.09
CA ARG A 510 5.50 -19.99 7.59
C ARG A 510 6.48 -20.09 6.44
N VAL A 511 7.71 -19.63 6.65
CA VAL A 511 8.78 -19.72 5.64
C VAL A 511 9.18 -21.18 5.43
N HIS A 512 9.15 -21.68 4.20
CA HIS A 512 9.43 -23.07 3.88
C HIS A 512 10.82 -23.51 4.35
N GLY A 513 10.86 -24.49 5.27
CA GLY A 513 12.08 -25.08 5.80
C GLY A 513 12.85 -24.23 6.81
N ILE A 514 12.23 -23.18 7.34
CA ILE A 514 12.74 -22.37 8.47
C ILE A 514 11.70 -22.38 9.59
N GLU A 515 12.10 -22.87 10.75
CA GLU A 515 11.26 -22.86 11.95
C GLU A 515 11.24 -21.47 12.62
N GLY A 516 10.15 -21.12 13.30
CA GLY A 516 10.04 -19.87 14.06
C GLY A 516 10.05 -18.60 13.22
N LEU A 517 9.73 -18.71 11.92
CA LEU A 517 9.73 -17.57 10.98
C LEU A 517 8.49 -17.55 10.09
N ARG A 518 7.82 -16.39 10.05
CA ARG A 518 6.74 -16.12 9.09
C ARG A 518 6.99 -14.83 8.33
N VAL A 519 6.29 -14.69 7.18
CA VAL A 519 6.15 -13.41 6.48
C VAL A 519 4.67 -13.04 6.42
N ALA A 520 4.34 -11.82 6.86
CA ALA A 520 2.95 -11.35 6.92
C ALA A 520 2.86 -9.89 6.45
N ASP A 521 2.90 -9.68 5.14
CA ASP A 521 2.69 -8.41 4.46
C ASP A 521 2.30 -8.63 2.99
N ALA A 522 2.33 -7.58 2.16
CA ALA A 522 1.95 -7.68 0.75
C ALA A 522 2.84 -8.63 -0.08
N SER A 523 4.04 -8.96 0.39
CA SER A 523 4.95 -9.86 -0.34
C SER A 523 4.40 -11.28 -0.47
N ILE A 524 3.47 -11.69 0.41
CA ILE A 524 2.92 -13.06 0.37
C ILE A 524 1.88 -13.28 -0.74
N MET A 525 1.36 -12.24 -1.36
CA MET A 525 0.29 -12.34 -2.35
C MET A 525 0.76 -13.10 -3.59
N PRO A 526 0.13 -14.23 -3.99
CA PRO A 526 0.50 -14.96 -5.21
C PRO A 526 0.26 -14.13 -6.48
N THR A 527 -0.85 -13.40 -6.50
CA THR A 527 -1.21 -12.42 -7.53
C THR A 527 -1.68 -11.14 -6.86
N ILE A 528 -1.54 -10.01 -7.56
CA ILE A 528 -2.05 -8.73 -7.07
C ILE A 528 -3.58 -8.73 -7.10
N ILE A 529 -4.20 -8.15 -6.09
CA ILE A 529 -5.65 -7.95 -6.03
C ILE A 529 -6.09 -6.79 -6.92
N SER A 530 -7.34 -6.79 -7.35
CA SER A 530 -7.93 -5.77 -8.23
C SER A 530 -8.25 -4.48 -7.47
N GLY A 531 -7.25 -3.83 -6.89
CA GLY A 531 -7.43 -2.59 -6.12
C GLY A 531 -6.24 -2.20 -5.24
N ASN A 532 -6.46 -1.18 -4.43
CA ASN A 532 -5.43 -0.69 -3.51
C ASN A 532 -5.08 -1.73 -2.45
N THR A 533 -3.80 -2.01 -2.25
CA THR A 533 -3.30 -3.14 -1.45
C THR A 533 -3.25 -2.91 0.07
N SER A 534 -3.52 -1.70 0.56
CA SER A 534 -3.38 -1.37 1.99
C SER A 534 -4.34 -2.16 2.89
N ILE A 535 -5.61 -2.28 2.50
CA ILE A 535 -6.64 -2.98 3.28
C ILE A 535 -6.43 -4.50 3.26
N PRO A 536 -6.12 -5.14 2.11
CA PRO A 536 -5.69 -6.53 2.10
C PRO A 536 -4.45 -6.80 2.98
N CYS A 537 -3.48 -5.87 3.06
CA CYS A 537 -2.36 -6.04 4.00
C CYS A 537 -2.82 -6.05 5.46
N ILE A 538 -3.77 -5.18 5.84
CA ILE A 538 -4.33 -5.19 7.19
C ILE A 538 -5.06 -6.53 7.45
N MET A 539 -5.83 -7.02 6.48
CA MET A 539 -6.51 -8.32 6.54
C MET A 539 -5.49 -9.47 6.71
N ILE A 540 -4.37 -9.45 5.99
CA ILE A 540 -3.28 -10.42 6.16
C ILE A 540 -2.74 -10.38 7.60
N GLY A 541 -2.54 -9.19 8.17
CA GLY A 541 -2.11 -9.05 9.57
C GLY A 541 -3.10 -9.59 10.58
N GLU A 542 -4.39 -9.30 10.41
CA GLU A 542 -5.49 -9.84 11.24
C GLU A 542 -5.55 -11.39 11.19
N LYS A 543 -5.49 -11.94 9.97
CA LYS A 543 -5.54 -13.40 9.75
C LYS A 543 -4.29 -14.10 10.26
N CYS A 544 -3.10 -13.53 10.07
CA CYS A 544 -1.85 -14.05 10.59
C CYS A 544 -1.86 -14.12 12.12
N ALA A 545 -2.40 -13.11 12.80
CA ALA A 545 -2.51 -13.12 14.25
C ALA A 545 -3.34 -14.32 14.75
N ASP A 546 -4.49 -14.58 14.13
CA ASP A 546 -5.34 -15.71 14.48
C ASP A 546 -4.63 -17.05 14.22
N MET A 547 -3.87 -17.17 13.11
CA MET A 547 -3.06 -18.37 12.80
C MET A 547 -1.98 -18.61 13.87
N VAL A 548 -1.21 -17.57 14.22
CA VAL A 548 -0.14 -17.65 15.23
C VAL A 548 -0.70 -18.06 16.60
N LEU A 549 -1.80 -17.44 17.02
CA LEU A 549 -2.44 -17.75 18.31
C LEU A 549 -3.06 -19.16 18.32
N ALA A 550 -3.57 -19.64 17.18
CA ALA A 550 -4.08 -21.01 17.05
C ALA A 550 -2.94 -22.04 17.17
N ASP A 551 -1.81 -21.81 16.47
CA ASP A 551 -0.64 -22.69 16.53
C ASP A 551 -0.04 -22.73 17.96
N ALA A 552 0.04 -21.58 18.63
CA ALA A 552 0.51 -21.52 20.02
C ALA A 552 -0.36 -22.31 21.01
N ARG A 553 -1.69 -22.34 20.77
CA ARG A 553 -2.62 -23.14 21.60
C ARG A 553 -2.50 -24.64 21.30
N ALA A 554 -2.23 -25.02 20.07
CA ALA A 554 -2.06 -26.43 19.70
C ALA A 554 -0.72 -27.03 20.22
N SER A 555 0.26 -26.17 20.52
CA SER A 555 1.58 -26.56 21.02
C SER A 555 1.70 -26.49 22.55
N ALA A 556 0.71 -25.96 23.26
CA ALA A 556 0.63 -25.86 24.72
C ALA A 556 -0.13 -27.04 25.34
#